data_f983a9d741e4868c66ebda141319f0dc
#
_entry.id   f983a9d741e4868c66ebda141319f0dc
#
_cell.length_a   1.000
_cell.length_b   1.000
_cell.length_c   1.000
_cell.angle_alpha   90.00
_cell.angle_beta   90.00
_cell.angle_gamma   90.00
#
_symmetry.space_group_name_H-M   'P 1'
#
loop_
_entity.id
_entity.type
_entity.pdbx_description
1 polymer ?
#
loop_
_entity_poly.entity_id
_entity_poly.type
_entity_poly.pdbx_seq_one_letter_code
_entity_poly.pdbx_strand_id
1 'polypeptide(L)'
;TVDADGSGTYTTPDTTFTLDGKGSGTYTNTSSGETIINNGDGTAQVNGHKVTDAPKVDKAAKLGKFPAVESLKPVESCGTLITLEDGVLFDFGKSEIRSDASQTLKKLADVLNNAKVPAAHIYGHTDSISDEAFNQQLSEARANAVSGELKKDGVTATMDATGYGESKPVAPNENADGSDNPAGRALNRRVEIFIPAF
;
A
#
# COMPACT_ATOMS: atom_id res chain seq x y z
N THR A 1 15.49 -3.45 -7.32
CA THR A 1 14.68 -4.71 -7.37
C THR A 1 15.53 -5.87 -6.89
N VAL A 2 14.92 -6.85 -6.26
CA VAL A 2 15.54 -8.14 -5.88
C VAL A 2 14.52 -9.23 -6.24
N ASP A 3 14.96 -10.21 -7.02
CA ASP A 3 14.13 -11.31 -7.49
C ASP A 3 14.28 -12.57 -6.61
N ALA A 4 13.33 -13.49 -6.70
CA ALA A 4 13.30 -14.68 -5.84
C ALA A 4 14.50 -15.63 -6.03
N ASP A 5 15.19 -15.58 -7.18
CA ASP A 5 16.38 -16.36 -7.49
C ASP A 5 17.68 -15.74 -6.93
N GLY A 6 17.59 -14.55 -6.32
CA GLY A 6 18.72 -13.78 -5.80
C GLY A 6 19.38 -12.88 -6.84
N SER A 7 18.79 -12.74 -8.02
CA SER A 7 19.16 -11.68 -8.97
C SER A 7 18.58 -10.32 -8.51
N GLY A 8 19.07 -9.24 -9.07
CA GLY A 8 18.54 -7.93 -8.74
C GLY A 8 19.34 -6.77 -9.27
N THR A 9 18.74 -5.59 -9.19
CA THR A 9 19.38 -4.33 -9.57
C THR A 9 19.13 -3.29 -8.49
N TYR A 10 20.20 -2.62 -8.09
CA TYR A 10 20.19 -1.46 -7.20
C TYR A 10 20.75 -0.26 -7.95
N THR A 11 20.02 0.85 -7.99
CA THR A 11 20.44 2.06 -8.70
C THR A 11 20.30 3.27 -7.80
N THR A 12 21.34 4.09 -7.77
CA THR A 12 21.35 5.45 -7.22
C THR A 12 21.61 6.44 -8.37
N PRO A 13 21.58 7.77 -8.15
CA PRO A 13 21.94 8.73 -9.20
C PRO A 13 23.29 8.49 -9.84
N ASP A 14 24.28 8.00 -9.08
CA ASP A 14 25.67 7.86 -9.52
C ASP A 14 26.12 6.40 -9.68
N THR A 15 25.37 5.42 -9.17
CA THR A 15 25.82 4.03 -9.17
C THR A 15 24.71 3.06 -9.57
N THR A 16 25.11 2.00 -10.25
CA THR A 16 24.24 0.85 -10.55
C THR A 16 24.96 -0.44 -10.21
N PHE A 17 24.29 -1.32 -9.45
CA PHE A 17 24.67 -2.70 -9.21
C PHE A 17 23.68 -3.63 -9.88
N THR A 18 24.18 -4.66 -10.54
CA THR A 18 23.35 -5.72 -11.08
C THR A 18 23.91 -7.07 -10.66
N LEU A 19 23.07 -7.95 -10.15
CA LEU A 19 23.42 -9.31 -9.72
C LEU A 19 22.61 -10.31 -10.54
N ASP A 20 23.21 -11.42 -10.94
CA ASP A 20 22.55 -12.49 -11.72
C ASP A 20 21.99 -13.62 -10.83
N GLY A 21 22.21 -13.56 -9.51
CA GLY A 21 21.82 -14.61 -8.56
C GLY A 21 22.63 -15.90 -8.65
N LYS A 22 23.64 -15.97 -9.53
CA LYS A 22 24.46 -17.16 -9.78
C LYS A 22 25.93 -16.96 -9.42
N GLY A 23 26.31 -15.77 -8.97
CA GLY A 23 27.65 -15.44 -8.51
C GLY A 23 28.37 -14.43 -9.40
N SER A 24 27.74 -13.90 -10.46
CA SER A 24 28.24 -12.79 -11.25
C SER A 24 27.47 -11.50 -10.98
N GLY A 25 28.07 -10.38 -11.37
CA GLY A 25 27.45 -9.08 -11.19
C GLY A 25 28.26 -7.97 -11.81
N THR A 26 27.63 -6.82 -11.97
CA THR A 26 28.26 -5.60 -12.47
C THR A 26 28.08 -4.46 -11.49
N TYR A 27 29.08 -3.60 -11.40
CA TYR A 27 29.04 -2.31 -10.73
C TYR A 27 29.47 -1.24 -11.71
N THR A 28 28.74 -0.16 -11.76
CA THR A 28 29.09 1.01 -12.56
C THR A 28 28.86 2.27 -11.73
N ASN A 29 29.86 3.13 -11.69
CA ASN A 29 29.78 4.47 -11.11
C ASN A 29 29.96 5.50 -12.22
N THR A 30 28.88 6.24 -12.50
CA THR A 30 28.87 7.23 -13.61
C THR A 30 29.67 8.49 -13.28
N SER A 31 29.82 8.83 -12.01
CA SER A 31 30.57 10.01 -11.56
C SER A 31 32.08 9.80 -11.62
N SER A 32 32.56 8.60 -11.26
CA SER A 32 34.02 8.26 -11.32
C SER A 32 34.42 7.57 -12.62
N GLY A 33 33.46 7.09 -13.42
CA GLY A 33 33.70 6.26 -14.60
C GLY A 33 34.17 4.83 -14.27
N GLU A 34 34.10 4.42 -13.02
CA GLU A 34 34.51 3.09 -12.56
C GLU A 34 33.51 2.01 -12.99
N THR A 35 34.04 0.93 -13.57
CA THR A 35 33.21 -0.24 -13.91
C THR A 35 33.92 -1.51 -13.43
N ILE A 36 33.16 -2.35 -12.70
CA ILE A 36 33.59 -3.66 -12.26
C ILE A 36 32.62 -4.70 -12.82
N ILE A 37 33.14 -5.69 -13.51
CA ILE A 37 32.38 -6.84 -14.02
C ILE A 37 32.96 -8.10 -13.38
N ASN A 38 32.19 -8.75 -12.50
CA ASN A 38 32.56 -10.04 -11.93
C ASN A 38 31.85 -11.15 -12.70
N ASN A 39 32.59 -12.10 -13.26
CA ASN A 39 32.06 -13.16 -14.12
C ASN A 39 31.53 -14.36 -13.32
N GLY A 40 31.74 -14.41 -11.99
CA GLY A 40 31.31 -15.51 -11.12
C GLY A 40 32.11 -16.81 -11.26
N ASP A 41 33.13 -16.82 -12.12
CA ASP A 41 34.01 -17.95 -12.40
C ASP A 41 35.41 -17.82 -11.77
N GLY A 42 35.61 -16.82 -10.90
CA GLY A 42 36.92 -16.47 -10.32
C GLY A 42 37.64 -15.40 -11.08
N THR A 43 37.05 -14.83 -12.15
CA THR A 43 37.61 -13.72 -12.91
C THR A 43 36.72 -12.49 -12.83
N ALA A 44 37.33 -11.32 -12.91
CA ALA A 44 36.64 -10.04 -12.99
C ALA A 44 37.38 -9.08 -13.94
N GLN A 45 36.73 -8.00 -14.31
CA GLN A 45 37.34 -6.86 -14.99
C GLN A 45 37.06 -5.60 -14.14
N VAL A 46 38.15 -4.83 -13.92
CA VAL A 46 38.05 -3.52 -13.25
C VAL A 46 38.57 -2.47 -14.26
N ASN A 47 37.69 -1.61 -14.70
CA ASN A 47 37.98 -0.61 -15.74
C ASN A 47 38.61 -1.22 -16.99
N GLY A 48 38.13 -2.41 -17.41
CA GLY A 48 38.66 -3.16 -18.56
C GLY A 48 39.93 -3.99 -18.30
N HIS A 49 40.53 -3.90 -17.10
CA HIS A 49 41.71 -4.72 -16.73
C HIS A 49 41.26 -6.04 -16.09
N LYS A 50 41.72 -7.16 -16.61
CA LYS A 50 41.42 -8.49 -16.10
C LYS A 50 42.05 -8.72 -14.74
N VAL A 51 41.26 -9.22 -13.79
CA VAL A 51 41.65 -9.65 -12.45
C VAL A 51 41.36 -11.15 -12.31
N THR A 52 42.29 -11.90 -11.77
CA THR A 52 42.14 -13.33 -11.42
C THR A 52 41.94 -13.43 -9.90
N ASP A 53 41.38 -14.54 -9.43
CA ASP A 53 41.02 -14.78 -8.02
C ASP A 53 39.95 -13.85 -7.46
N ALA A 54 39.05 -13.36 -8.33
CA ALA A 54 37.90 -12.60 -7.90
C ALA A 54 36.89 -13.50 -7.15
N PRO A 55 36.49 -13.14 -5.91
CA PRO A 55 35.50 -13.91 -5.18
C PRO A 55 34.16 -13.88 -5.93
N LYS A 56 33.38 -14.97 -5.81
CA LYS A 56 32.00 -14.95 -6.32
C LYS A 56 31.20 -13.89 -5.59
N VAL A 57 30.34 -13.21 -6.32
CA VAL A 57 29.38 -12.27 -5.73
C VAL A 57 28.31 -13.09 -5.02
N ASP A 58 28.08 -12.80 -3.76
CA ASP A 58 27.02 -13.42 -3.00
C ASP A 58 25.65 -13.07 -3.61
N LYS A 59 24.73 -14.01 -3.52
CA LYS A 59 23.33 -13.74 -3.87
C LYS A 59 22.82 -12.56 -3.04
N ALA A 60 22.00 -11.71 -3.64
CA ALA A 60 21.27 -10.72 -2.87
C ALA A 60 20.59 -11.44 -1.69
N ALA A 61 20.86 -10.97 -0.49
CA ALA A 61 20.26 -11.55 0.70
C ALA A 61 18.75 -11.55 0.52
N LYS A 62 18.10 -12.69 0.82
CA LYS A 62 16.63 -12.67 0.97
C LYS A 62 16.31 -11.50 1.86
N LEU A 63 15.40 -10.65 1.43
CA LEU A 63 14.89 -9.54 2.25
C LEU A 63 14.65 -10.12 3.65
N GLY A 64 15.55 -9.82 4.58
CA GLY A 64 15.43 -10.28 5.95
C GLY A 64 14.09 -9.78 6.48
N LYS A 65 13.47 -10.52 7.40
CA LYS A 65 12.39 -9.94 8.19
C LYS A 65 13.00 -8.70 8.85
N PHE A 66 12.70 -7.54 8.30
CA PHE A 66 13.03 -6.29 8.98
C PHE A 66 12.40 -6.38 10.36
N PRO A 67 13.12 -6.06 11.44
CA PRO A 67 12.48 -5.91 12.74
C PRO A 67 11.30 -4.97 12.51
N ALA A 68 10.14 -5.34 13.04
CA ALA A 68 8.96 -4.50 12.95
C ALA A 68 9.31 -3.14 13.56
N VAL A 69 9.62 -2.18 12.71
CA VAL A 69 9.74 -0.79 13.13
C VAL A 69 8.31 -0.36 13.34
N GLU A 70 7.88 -0.18 14.58
CA GLU A 70 6.49 0.18 14.92
C GLU A 70 5.98 1.43 14.19
N SER A 71 6.90 2.27 13.69
CA SER A 71 6.60 3.44 12.86
C SER A 71 6.46 3.14 11.36
N LEU A 72 6.87 1.96 10.89
CA LEU A 72 6.64 1.50 9.52
C LEU A 72 5.55 0.44 9.57
N LYS A 73 4.28 0.86 9.60
CA LYS A 73 3.19 -0.04 9.24
C LYS A 73 3.52 -0.59 7.84
N PRO A 74 3.36 -1.92 7.61
CA PRO A 74 3.52 -2.45 6.26
C PRO A 74 2.72 -1.58 5.30
N VAL A 75 3.36 -1.02 4.29
CA VAL A 75 2.63 -0.46 3.18
C VAL A 75 1.98 -1.68 2.53
N GLU A 76 0.68 -1.82 2.73
CA GLU A 76 -0.13 -2.82 2.02
C GLU A 76 -0.12 -2.41 0.54
N SER A 77 1.00 -2.69 -0.14
CA SER A 77 1.28 -2.20 -1.48
C SER A 77 0.76 -3.13 -2.59
N CYS A 78 0.22 -4.29 -2.23
CA CYS A 78 -0.35 -5.26 -3.17
C CYS A 78 -1.77 -5.61 -2.74
N GLY A 79 -2.76 -5.12 -3.49
CA GLY A 79 -4.17 -5.39 -3.25
C GLY A 79 -5.08 -4.50 -4.08
N THR A 80 -6.37 -4.68 -3.92
CA THR A 80 -7.40 -3.84 -4.54
C THR A 80 -7.99 -2.92 -3.49
N LEU A 81 -7.99 -1.62 -3.75
CA LEU A 81 -8.66 -0.63 -2.92
C LEU A 81 -9.95 -0.18 -3.60
N ILE A 82 -11.08 -0.34 -2.91
CA ILE A 82 -12.39 0.15 -3.33
C ILE A 82 -12.74 1.33 -2.44
N THR A 83 -12.94 2.49 -3.03
CA THR A 83 -13.32 3.70 -2.31
C THR A 83 -14.79 4.02 -2.54
N LEU A 84 -15.53 4.22 -1.46
CA LEU A 84 -16.93 4.59 -1.46
C LEU A 84 -17.08 5.97 -0.81
N GLU A 85 -17.66 6.92 -1.53
CA GLU A 85 -17.92 8.25 -0.99
C GLU A 85 -18.98 8.22 0.11
N ASP A 86 -18.78 9.02 1.14
CA ASP A 86 -19.68 9.12 2.30
C ASP A 86 -21.13 9.43 1.90
N GLY A 87 -21.33 10.42 1.05
CA GLY A 87 -22.67 10.84 0.60
C GLY A 87 -23.45 9.78 -0.20
N VAL A 88 -22.75 8.75 -0.71
CA VAL A 88 -23.40 7.58 -1.30
C VAL A 88 -23.87 6.60 -0.25
N LEU A 89 -23.12 6.45 0.84
CA LEU A 89 -23.37 5.44 1.88
C LEU A 89 -24.29 5.93 3.01
N PHE A 90 -24.13 7.20 3.42
CA PHE A 90 -24.71 7.74 4.65
C PHE A 90 -25.36 9.09 4.43
N ASP A 91 -26.32 9.45 5.28
CA ASP A 91 -26.75 10.82 5.43
C ASP A 91 -25.70 11.63 6.22
N PHE A 92 -25.73 12.95 6.06
CA PHE A 92 -24.80 13.83 6.74
C PHE A 92 -24.76 13.61 8.26
N GLY A 93 -23.59 13.41 8.82
CA GLY A 93 -23.36 13.18 10.24
C GLY A 93 -23.84 11.84 10.77
N LYS A 94 -24.33 10.93 9.90
CA LYS A 94 -24.82 9.61 10.29
C LYS A 94 -23.87 8.48 9.92
N SER A 95 -24.09 7.31 10.51
CA SER A 95 -23.42 6.05 10.21
C SER A 95 -24.38 4.92 9.81
N GLU A 96 -25.66 5.22 9.67
CA GLU A 96 -26.66 4.26 9.21
C GLU A 96 -26.60 4.18 7.69
N ILE A 97 -26.49 2.95 7.14
CA ILE A 97 -26.44 2.72 5.69
C ILE A 97 -27.78 3.13 5.08
N ARG A 98 -27.74 3.96 4.06
CA ARG A 98 -28.92 4.36 3.28
C ARG A 98 -29.50 3.16 2.53
N SER A 99 -30.81 3.15 2.33
CA SER A 99 -31.50 2.05 1.65
C SER A 99 -31.04 1.85 0.19
N ASP A 100 -30.67 2.93 -0.50
CA ASP A 100 -30.13 2.87 -1.85
C ASP A 100 -28.67 2.37 -1.87
N ALA A 101 -27.89 2.68 -0.84
CA ALA A 101 -26.53 2.17 -0.66
C ALA A 101 -26.51 0.65 -0.35
N SER A 102 -27.49 0.13 0.39
CA SER A 102 -27.60 -1.32 0.65
C SER A 102 -27.58 -2.16 -0.62
N GLN A 103 -28.23 -1.71 -1.69
CA GLN A 103 -28.22 -2.45 -2.97
C GLN A 103 -26.81 -2.45 -3.63
N THR A 104 -26.07 -1.37 -3.48
CA THR A 104 -24.69 -1.27 -3.98
C THR A 104 -23.77 -2.19 -3.17
N LEU A 105 -23.90 -2.20 -1.85
CA LEU A 105 -23.12 -3.08 -0.98
C LEU A 105 -23.46 -4.56 -1.22
N LYS A 106 -24.73 -4.89 -1.51
CA LYS A 106 -25.11 -6.25 -1.90
C LYS A 106 -24.43 -6.72 -3.18
N LYS A 107 -24.37 -5.87 -4.20
CA LYS A 107 -23.63 -6.20 -5.44
C LYS A 107 -22.14 -6.38 -5.17
N LEU A 108 -21.58 -5.56 -4.28
CA LEU A 108 -20.18 -5.71 -3.87
C LEU A 108 -19.98 -7.03 -3.11
N ALA A 109 -20.90 -7.41 -2.22
CA ALA A 109 -20.85 -8.70 -1.52
C ALA A 109 -20.83 -9.88 -2.49
N ASP A 110 -21.65 -9.84 -3.54
CA ASP A 110 -21.65 -10.86 -4.59
C ASP A 110 -20.29 -10.93 -5.32
N VAL A 111 -19.68 -9.78 -5.62
CA VAL A 111 -18.36 -9.71 -6.24
C VAL A 111 -17.28 -10.31 -5.34
N LEU A 112 -17.27 -9.94 -4.05
CA LEU A 112 -16.28 -10.44 -3.08
C LEU A 112 -16.39 -11.97 -2.92
N ASN A 113 -17.62 -12.50 -2.84
CA ASN A 113 -17.85 -13.93 -2.72
C ASN A 113 -17.46 -14.69 -4.00
N ASN A 114 -17.83 -14.17 -5.18
CA ASN A 114 -17.47 -14.77 -6.47
C ASN A 114 -15.95 -14.80 -6.68
N ALA A 115 -15.25 -13.77 -6.26
CA ALA A 115 -13.79 -13.71 -6.28
C ALA A 115 -13.13 -14.56 -5.17
N LYS A 116 -13.92 -15.13 -4.25
CA LYS A 116 -13.43 -15.91 -3.08
C LYS A 116 -12.40 -15.14 -2.26
N VAL A 117 -12.66 -13.86 -2.04
CA VAL A 117 -11.78 -12.98 -1.25
C VAL A 117 -11.62 -13.56 0.16
N PRO A 118 -10.39 -13.85 0.63
CA PRO A 118 -10.18 -14.44 1.96
C PRO A 118 -10.29 -13.42 3.08
N ALA A 119 -9.88 -12.17 2.83
CA ALA A 119 -9.88 -11.10 3.82
C ALA A 119 -10.13 -9.74 3.16
N ALA A 120 -10.76 -8.83 3.89
CA ALA A 120 -10.92 -7.43 3.52
C ALA A 120 -10.82 -6.53 4.76
N HIS A 121 -10.18 -5.38 4.61
CA HIS A 121 -10.03 -4.37 5.65
C HIS A 121 -10.88 -3.15 5.30
N ILE A 122 -11.71 -2.70 6.24
CA ILE A 122 -12.65 -1.61 6.01
C ILE A 122 -12.20 -0.41 6.83
N TYR A 123 -11.90 0.69 6.15
CA TYR A 123 -11.35 1.90 6.74
C TYR A 123 -12.34 3.06 6.60
N GLY A 124 -12.73 3.66 7.72
CA GLY A 124 -13.57 4.86 7.75
C GLY A 124 -12.73 6.12 7.88
N HIS A 125 -13.12 7.17 7.16
CA HIS A 125 -12.45 8.48 7.17
C HIS A 125 -13.48 9.60 7.24
N THR A 126 -13.06 10.73 7.85
CA THR A 126 -13.81 11.98 7.89
C THR A 126 -13.01 13.12 7.27
N ASP A 127 -13.65 14.27 7.10
CA ASP A 127 -12.95 15.54 6.96
C ASP A 127 -12.58 16.11 8.35
N SER A 128 -12.04 17.34 8.38
CA SER A 128 -11.55 18.02 9.59
C SER A 128 -12.55 19.01 10.24
N ILE A 129 -13.84 18.92 9.93
CA ILE A 129 -14.82 19.93 10.39
C ILE A 129 -15.18 19.80 11.87
N SER A 130 -15.22 18.59 12.40
CA SER A 130 -15.58 18.34 13.82
C SER A 130 -14.34 18.14 14.67
N ASP A 131 -14.53 17.96 15.99
CA ASP A 131 -13.41 17.60 16.85
C ASP A 131 -12.91 16.18 16.55
N GLU A 132 -11.64 15.94 16.84
CA GLU A 132 -10.93 14.70 16.54
C GLU A 132 -11.62 13.46 17.16
N ALA A 133 -12.11 13.59 18.41
CA ALA A 133 -12.75 12.48 19.11
C ALA A 133 -14.08 12.10 18.44
N PHE A 134 -14.87 13.09 18.02
CA PHE A 134 -16.11 12.85 17.27
C PHE A 134 -15.80 12.22 15.90
N ASN A 135 -14.83 12.76 15.17
CA ASN A 135 -14.40 12.24 13.86
C ASN A 135 -13.89 10.80 13.97
N GLN A 136 -13.14 10.47 15.02
CA GLN A 136 -12.70 9.11 15.28
C GLN A 136 -13.88 8.17 15.49
N GLN A 137 -14.82 8.52 16.37
CA GLN A 137 -16.00 7.70 16.64
C GLN A 137 -16.91 7.54 15.41
N LEU A 138 -17.13 8.62 14.66
CA LEU A 138 -17.95 8.58 13.45
C LEU A 138 -17.35 7.69 12.38
N SER A 139 -16.03 7.81 12.13
CA SER A 139 -15.32 6.97 11.15
C SER A 139 -15.34 5.50 11.53
N GLU A 140 -15.21 5.18 12.81
CA GLU A 140 -15.29 3.82 13.34
C GLU A 140 -16.71 3.24 13.19
N ALA A 141 -17.74 4.02 13.54
CA ALA A 141 -19.13 3.62 13.37
C ALA A 141 -19.49 3.33 11.90
N ARG A 142 -18.97 4.14 10.97
CA ARG A 142 -19.16 3.99 9.53
C ARG A 142 -18.47 2.75 8.97
N ALA A 143 -17.22 2.51 9.34
CA ALA A 143 -16.49 1.30 8.96
C ALA A 143 -17.21 0.04 9.45
N ASN A 144 -17.68 0.05 10.70
CA ASN A 144 -18.43 -1.04 11.28
C ASN A 144 -19.80 -1.25 10.60
N ALA A 145 -20.50 -0.18 10.22
CA ALA A 145 -21.78 -0.27 9.51
C ALA A 145 -21.62 -0.95 8.14
N VAL A 146 -20.58 -0.57 7.36
CA VAL A 146 -20.26 -1.22 6.08
C VAL A 146 -19.88 -2.68 6.28
N SER A 147 -19.03 -3.01 7.25
CA SER A 147 -18.69 -4.39 7.60
C SER A 147 -19.91 -5.21 7.99
N GLY A 148 -20.80 -4.63 8.78
CA GLY A 148 -22.05 -5.27 9.22
C GLY A 148 -22.98 -5.55 8.05
N GLU A 149 -23.17 -4.61 7.13
CA GLU A 149 -24.03 -4.80 5.95
C GLU A 149 -23.46 -5.87 5.01
N LEU A 150 -22.15 -5.85 4.73
CA LEU A 150 -21.50 -6.88 3.92
C LEU A 150 -21.62 -8.28 4.54
N LYS A 151 -21.49 -8.40 5.86
CA LYS A 151 -21.73 -9.68 6.58
C LYS A 151 -23.16 -10.13 6.46
N LYS A 152 -24.12 -9.24 6.62
CA LYS A 152 -25.57 -9.50 6.47
C LYS A 152 -25.89 -9.97 5.05
N ASP A 153 -25.18 -9.42 4.04
CA ASP A 153 -25.29 -9.82 2.63
C ASP A 153 -24.50 -11.10 2.29
N GLY A 154 -23.94 -11.77 3.30
CA GLY A 154 -23.35 -13.10 3.18
C GLY A 154 -21.89 -13.12 2.75
N VAL A 155 -21.13 -12.03 2.92
CA VAL A 155 -19.69 -12.05 2.65
C VAL A 155 -18.97 -12.99 3.62
N THR A 156 -18.23 -13.95 3.06
CA THR A 156 -17.52 -14.99 3.82
C THR A 156 -16.08 -14.62 4.17
N ALA A 157 -15.55 -13.55 3.57
CA ALA A 157 -14.23 -13.03 3.89
C ALA A 157 -14.09 -12.66 5.38
N THR A 158 -12.90 -12.85 5.93
CA THR A 158 -12.58 -12.26 7.25
C THR A 158 -12.49 -10.75 7.09
N MET A 159 -13.32 -10.01 7.86
CA MET A 159 -13.37 -8.56 7.78
C MET A 159 -13.08 -7.92 9.13
N ASP A 160 -12.17 -6.95 9.14
CA ASP A 160 -11.98 -6.00 10.24
C ASP A 160 -12.35 -4.58 9.79
N ALA A 161 -12.73 -3.76 10.74
CA ALA A 161 -13.15 -2.38 10.52
C ALA A 161 -12.35 -1.44 11.43
N THR A 162 -11.80 -0.37 10.85
CA THR A 162 -10.97 0.62 11.57
C THR A 162 -11.40 2.03 11.16
N GLY A 163 -11.66 2.88 12.15
CA GLY A 163 -11.81 4.32 11.93
C GLY A 163 -10.47 5.04 12.01
N TYR A 164 -10.23 5.94 11.10
CA TYR A 164 -9.05 6.82 11.10
C TYR A 164 -9.41 8.29 11.35
N GLY A 165 -10.69 8.62 11.55
CA GLY A 165 -11.10 10.01 11.67
C GLY A 165 -10.57 10.84 10.52
N GLU A 166 -10.03 12.00 10.83
CA GLU A 166 -9.42 12.92 9.87
C GLU A 166 -7.91 12.69 9.65
N SER A 167 -7.30 11.71 10.34
CA SER A 167 -5.84 11.54 10.40
C SER A 167 -5.18 11.08 9.09
N LYS A 168 -5.98 10.62 8.11
CA LYS A 168 -5.49 10.13 6.81
C LYS A 168 -6.21 10.82 5.64
N PRO A 169 -6.00 12.11 5.43
CA PRO A 169 -6.61 12.83 4.31
C PRO A 169 -5.98 12.37 2.97
N VAL A 170 -6.80 12.28 1.92
CA VAL A 170 -6.36 12.05 0.52
C VAL A 170 -6.32 13.35 -0.28
N ALA A 171 -6.93 14.41 0.24
CA ALA A 171 -6.91 15.74 -0.31
C ALA A 171 -6.79 16.79 0.80
N PRO A 172 -6.28 17.99 0.53
CA PRO A 172 -6.24 19.08 1.51
C PRO A 172 -7.67 19.46 1.95
N ASN A 173 -7.89 19.60 3.26
CA ASN A 173 -9.16 20.13 3.81
C ASN A 173 -9.29 21.65 3.62
N GLU A 174 -8.16 22.35 3.43
CA GLU A 174 -8.04 23.79 3.22
C GLU A 174 -7.25 24.08 1.94
N ASN A 175 -7.53 25.19 1.31
CA ASN A 175 -6.76 25.71 0.18
C ASN A 175 -5.41 26.27 0.66
N ALA A 176 -4.50 26.54 -0.27
CA ALA A 176 -3.17 27.07 0.04
C ALA A 176 -3.20 28.45 0.73
N ASP A 177 -4.29 29.20 0.60
CA ASP A 177 -4.52 30.49 1.26
C ASP A 177 -5.21 30.38 2.62
N GLY A 178 -5.44 29.16 3.12
CA GLY A 178 -6.11 28.88 4.37
C GLY A 178 -7.65 28.93 4.30
N SER A 179 -8.22 29.19 3.13
CA SER A 179 -9.68 29.14 2.96
C SER A 179 -10.17 27.67 2.91
N ASP A 180 -11.47 27.52 3.20
CA ASP A 180 -12.12 26.21 3.16
C ASP A 180 -12.03 25.54 1.79
N ASN A 181 -11.78 24.22 1.76
CA ASN A 181 -11.75 23.41 0.54
C ASN A 181 -12.84 22.31 0.58
N PRO A 182 -14.10 22.65 0.24
CA PRO A 182 -15.20 21.69 0.27
C PRO A 182 -14.99 20.45 -0.61
N ALA A 183 -14.31 20.63 -1.74
CA ALA A 183 -14.02 19.54 -2.69
C ALA A 183 -13.02 18.54 -2.07
N GLY A 184 -11.94 19.04 -1.44
CA GLY A 184 -10.97 18.21 -0.74
C GLY A 184 -11.62 17.47 0.43
N ARG A 185 -12.45 18.16 1.22
CA ARG A 185 -13.20 17.51 2.30
C ARG A 185 -14.15 16.42 1.81
N ALA A 186 -14.81 16.64 0.68
CA ALA A 186 -15.70 15.60 0.11
C ALA A 186 -14.94 14.31 -0.21
N LEU A 187 -13.72 14.41 -0.75
CA LEU A 187 -12.84 13.27 -1.01
C LEU A 187 -12.36 12.58 0.28
N ASN A 188 -12.17 13.36 1.35
CA ASN A 188 -11.74 12.83 2.64
C ASN A 188 -12.85 12.03 3.35
N ARG A 189 -14.11 12.44 3.20
CA ARG A 189 -15.27 11.70 3.72
C ARG A 189 -15.54 10.47 2.88
N ARG A 190 -14.96 9.34 3.25
CA ARG A 190 -15.03 8.09 2.48
C ARG A 190 -14.94 6.86 3.37
N VAL A 191 -15.34 5.73 2.84
CA VAL A 191 -15.00 4.41 3.36
C VAL A 191 -14.18 3.69 2.31
N GLU A 192 -13.07 3.13 2.72
CA GLU A 192 -12.19 2.31 1.88
C GLU A 192 -12.35 0.84 2.25
N ILE A 193 -12.41 -0.03 1.26
CA ILE A 193 -12.37 -1.47 1.43
C ILE A 193 -11.10 -1.96 0.73
N PHE A 194 -10.12 -2.35 1.51
CA PHE A 194 -8.87 -2.88 1.01
C PHE A 194 -8.91 -4.41 1.02
N ILE A 195 -8.64 -5.00 -0.13
CA ILE A 195 -8.55 -6.43 -0.35
C ILE A 195 -7.08 -6.76 -0.61
N PRO A 196 -6.36 -7.39 0.34
CA PRO A 196 -4.98 -7.84 0.11
C PRO A 196 -4.89 -8.76 -1.10
N ALA A 197 -3.75 -8.76 -1.80
CA ALA A 197 -3.50 -9.74 -2.84
C ALA A 197 -3.47 -11.15 -2.24
N PHE A 198 -4.09 -12.12 -2.89
CA PHE A 198 -4.24 -13.51 -2.43
C PHE A 198 -4.09 -14.49 -3.58
#